data_b02ecf1a16536303fc5b5615bb68a568
#
_entry.id   b02ecf1a16536303fc5b5615bb68a568
#
_cell.length_a   1.000
_cell.length_b   1.000
_cell.length_c   1.000
_cell.angle_alpha   90.00
_cell.angle_beta   90.00
_cell.angle_gamma   90.00
#
_symmetry.space_group_name_H-M   'P 1'
#
loop_
_entity.id
_entity.type
_entity.pdbx_description
1 polymer ?
#
loop_
_entity_poly.entity_id
_entity_poly.type
_entity_poly.pdbx_seq_one_letter_code
_entity_poly.pdbx_strand_id
1 'polypeptide(L)'
;MLDARRGEALLAVIDSGSFEQAALRLSLTPSAVSQRVSALESELGMPLIIRSKPCRATAAGQRLVQYLRRARLLEDEFVADSGERSALPLSVALAVNNDTLATWLLPGLAQFLIDEHILLDILLDDQDHTYTLLSQGLALAGVSSHPEPLRGCEVQLLGAMRHRLLAAPSFAKKWFPDGLQREAARVAPLMVFNRKDTLQSDFLQGELGLPPGSYPSHYVPASEAFLHAVRLGLGYGMVPELQYGDQVQTGALTDLAPDKPTDITLYWHSWRVQSPKLERLSAQVVAAARRVLLQPA
;
A
#
# COMPACT_ATOMS: atom_id res chain seq x y z
N MET A 1 -10.56 -21.21 24.92
CA MET A 1 -10.93 -20.60 23.63
C MET A 1 -11.24 -19.15 23.90
N LEU A 2 -10.68 -18.18 23.15
CA LEU A 2 -10.97 -16.76 23.34
C LEU A 2 -12.46 -16.47 23.07
N ASP A 3 -13.08 -15.65 23.93
CA ASP A 3 -14.47 -15.24 23.73
C ASP A 3 -14.57 -14.33 22.49
N ALA A 4 -15.32 -14.76 21.47
CA ALA A 4 -15.49 -14.05 20.22
C ALA A 4 -16.01 -12.61 20.40
N ARG A 5 -16.98 -12.40 21.35
CA ARG A 5 -17.56 -11.09 21.64
C ARG A 5 -16.56 -10.12 22.26
N ARG A 6 -15.59 -10.62 23.02
CA ARG A 6 -14.51 -9.82 23.61
C ARG A 6 -13.47 -9.47 22.54
N GLY A 7 -13.13 -10.43 21.68
CA GLY A 7 -12.27 -10.20 20.53
C GLY A 7 -12.84 -9.16 19.57
N GLU A 8 -14.14 -9.26 19.27
CA GLU A 8 -14.86 -8.29 18.42
C GLU A 8 -14.85 -6.87 19.03
N ALA A 9 -15.03 -6.75 20.36
CA ALA A 9 -14.94 -5.46 21.04
C ALA A 9 -13.55 -4.84 20.93
N LEU A 10 -12.48 -5.63 21.07
CA LEU A 10 -11.09 -5.17 20.86
C LEU A 10 -10.90 -4.67 19.43
N LEU A 11 -11.28 -5.46 18.43
CA LEU A 11 -11.18 -5.08 17.02
C LEU A 11 -11.92 -3.77 16.73
N ALA A 12 -13.17 -3.65 17.20
CA ALA A 12 -13.97 -2.45 16.96
C ALA A 12 -13.34 -1.19 17.56
N VAL A 13 -12.72 -1.27 18.75
CA VAL A 13 -12.02 -0.13 19.38
C VAL A 13 -10.76 0.25 18.60
N ILE A 14 -9.97 -0.72 18.15
CA ILE A 14 -8.75 -0.46 17.40
C ILE A 14 -9.08 0.11 16.01
N ASP A 15 -10.07 -0.45 15.30
CA ASP A 15 -10.48 0.00 13.97
C ASP A 15 -11.08 1.42 13.99
N SER A 16 -11.86 1.76 15.02
CA SER A 16 -12.51 3.07 15.13
C SER A 16 -11.68 4.12 15.88
N GLY A 17 -10.63 3.70 16.60
CA GLY A 17 -9.79 4.55 17.44
C GLY A 17 -10.49 5.08 18.71
N SER A 18 -11.72 4.64 19.04
CA SER A 18 -12.46 5.11 20.20
C SER A 18 -13.49 4.10 20.71
N PHE A 19 -13.70 4.08 22.02
CA PHE A 19 -14.71 3.23 22.67
C PHE A 19 -16.13 3.65 22.30
N GLU A 20 -16.38 4.94 22.10
CA GLU A 20 -17.66 5.51 21.71
C GLU A 20 -18.05 5.05 20.30
N GLN A 21 -17.14 5.16 19.34
CA GLN A 21 -17.38 4.72 17.95
C GLN A 21 -17.52 3.20 17.86
N ALA A 22 -16.71 2.45 18.62
CA ALA A 22 -16.84 1.01 18.72
C ALA A 22 -18.21 0.60 19.26
N ALA A 23 -18.72 1.31 20.25
CA ALA A 23 -20.03 1.08 20.83
C ALA A 23 -21.16 1.27 19.81
N LEU A 24 -21.10 2.33 19.02
CA LEU A 24 -22.04 2.57 17.92
C LEU A 24 -22.01 1.44 16.89
N ARG A 25 -20.82 1.03 16.46
CA ARG A 25 -20.63 -0.05 15.48
C ARG A 25 -21.19 -1.40 15.96
N LEU A 26 -21.04 -1.68 17.27
CA LEU A 26 -21.47 -2.94 17.86
C LEU A 26 -22.91 -2.90 18.42
N SER A 27 -23.61 -1.77 18.33
CA SER A 27 -24.92 -1.55 18.93
C SER A 27 -24.92 -1.81 20.44
N LEU A 28 -23.87 -1.33 21.13
CA LEU A 28 -23.62 -1.47 22.56
C LEU A 28 -23.44 -0.11 23.23
N THR A 29 -23.33 -0.10 24.56
CA THR A 29 -22.90 1.08 25.30
C THR A 29 -21.37 1.14 25.37
N PRO A 30 -20.73 2.33 25.47
CA PRO A 30 -19.28 2.45 25.67
C PRO A 30 -18.78 1.69 26.92
N SER A 31 -19.58 1.67 27.98
CA SER A 31 -19.28 0.89 29.18
C SER A 31 -19.24 -0.62 28.94
N ALA A 32 -20.19 -1.16 28.15
CA ALA A 32 -20.21 -2.57 27.79
C ALA A 32 -18.99 -2.97 26.93
N VAL A 33 -18.61 -2.13 25.98
CA VAL A 33 -17.39 -2.33 25.16
C VAL A 33 -16.14 -2.30 26.05
N SER A 34 -16.05 -1.30 26.97
CA SER A 34 -14.92 -1.20 27.91
C SER A 34 -14.83 -2.43 28.83
N GLN A 35 -15.96 -2.93 29.34
CA GLN A 35 -15.99 -4.14 30.16
C GLN A 35 -15.53 -5.38 29.41
N ARG A 36 -15.95 -5.56 28.14
CA ARG A 36 -15.49 -6.67 27.28
C ARG A 36 -13.99 -6.64 27.05
N VAL A 37 -13.43 -5.47 26.73
CA VAL A 37 -11.98 -5.31 26.55
C VAL A 37 -11.24 -5.56 27.87
N SER A 38 -11.67 -4.97 28.98
CA SER A 38 -11.03 -5.17 30.28
C SER A 38 -11.09 -6.64 30.73
N ALA A 39 -12.18 -7.34 30.45
CA ALA A 39 -12.30 -8.78 30.75
C ALA A 39 -11.28 -9.60 29.89
N LEU A 40 -11.07 -9.22 28.63
CA LEU A 40 -10.06 -9.86 27.77
C LEU A 40 -8.63 -9.57 28.25
N GLU A 41 -8.34 -8.33 28.67
CA GLU A 41 -7.06 -7.93 29.26
C GLU A 41 -6.78 -8.71 30.55
N SER A 42 -7.79 -8.87 31.38
CA SER A 42 -7.69 -9.65 32.63
C SER A 42 -7.47 -11.13 32.39
N GLU A 43 -8.19 -11.73 31.43
CA GLU A 43 -8.03 -13.14 31.03
C GLU A 43 -6.62 -13.44 30.53
N LEU A 44 -6.04 -12.50 29.75
CA LEU A 44 -4.71 -12.65 29.16
C LEU A 44 -3.57 -12.13 30.07
N GLY A 45 -3.90 -11.47 31.18
CA GLY A 45 -2.94 -10.93 32.12
C GLY A 45 -2.08 -9.78 31.59
N MET A 46 -2.53 -9.08 30.52
CA MET A 46 -1.76 -8.01 29.90
C MET A 46 -2.65 -6.92 29.29
N PRO A 47 -2.20 -5.64 29.27
CA PRO A 47 -2.93 -4.57 28.61
C PRO A 47 -2.85 -4.74 27.09
N LEU A 48 -3.98 -4.57 26.41
CA LEU A 48 -4.11 -4.70 24.95
C LEU A 48 -4.29 -3.35 24.25
N ILE A 49 -4.80 -2.33 24.96
CA ILE A 49 -5.09 -1.00 24.42
C ILE A 49 -4.34 0.09 25.19
N ILE A 50 -3.73 0.99 24.43
CA ILE A 50 -3.27 2.29 24.90
C ILE A 50 -4.45 3.25 24.72
N ARG A 51 -5.02 3.76 25.85
CA ARG A 51 -6.19 4.65 25.88
C ARG A 51 -5.80 6.10 25.52
N SER A 52 -5.19 6.28 24.36
CA SER A 52 -4.90 7.60 23.77
C SER A 52 -6.05 8.06 22.85
N LYS A 53 -5.96 9.25 22.29
CA LYS A 53 -6.86 9.71 21.23
C LYS A 53 -6.03 9.93 19.94
N PRO A 54 -6.18 9.04 18.95
CA PRO A 54 -7.00 7.83 18.90
C PRO A 54 -6.45 6.70 19.79
N CYS A 55 -7.31 5.74 20.19
CA CYS A 55 -6.90 4.51 20.88
C CYS A 55 -5.99 3.68 19.96
N ARG A 56 -4.96 3.08 20.56
CA ARG A 56 -3.97 2.26 19.82
C ARG A 56 -3.75 0.93 20.52
N ALA A 57 -3.40 -0.10 19.76
CA ALA A 57 -3.03 -1.38 20.34
C ALA A 57 -1.63 -1.31 20.98
N THR A 58 -1.45 -1.98 22.13
CA THR A 58 -0.11 -2.31 22.67
C THR A 58 0.58 -3.33 21.77
N ALA A 59 1.86 -3.63 21.99
CA ALA A 59 2.55 -4.71 21.27
C ALA A 59 1.86 -6.07 21.44
N ALA A 60 1.28 -6.34 22.63
CA ALA A 60 0.48 -7.54 22.89
C ALA A 60 -0.86 -7.47 22.15
N GLY A 61 -1.52 -6.29 22.21
CA GLY A 61 -2.77 -6.04 21.50
C GLY A 61 -2.63 -6.21 20.00
N GLN A 62 -1.53 -5.73 19.40
CA GLN A 62 -1.26 -5.91 17.96
C GLN A 62 -1.20 -7.38 17.57
N ARG A 63 -0.48 -8.21 18.32
CA ARG A 63 -0.43 -9.66 18.07
C ARG A 63 -1.80 -10.32 18.16
N LEU A 64 -2.61 -9.91 19.13
CA LEU A 64 -3.97 -10.44 19.27
C LEU A 64 -4.90 -9.97 18.15
N VAL A 65 -4.85 -8.69 17.78
CA VAL A 65 -5.59 -8.13 16.63
C VAL A 65 -5.27 -8.89 15.34
N GLN A 66 -3.99 -9.13 15.08
CA GLN A 66 -3.56 -9.95 13.93
C GLN A 66 -4.18 -11.36 13.96
N TYR A 67 -4.12 -12.02 15.12
CA TYR A 67 -4.71 -13.34 15.29
C TYR A 67 -6.23 -13.33 15.05
N LEU A 68 -6.95 -12.38 15.68
CA LEU A 68 -8.40 -12.27 15.57
C LEU A 68 -8.87 -11.99 14.13
N ARG A 69 -8.19 -11.10 13.41
CA ARG A 69 -8.52 -10.81 12.00
C ARG A 69 -8.32 -12.03 11.12
N ARG A 70 -7.25 -12.77 11.34
CA ARG A 70 -6.99 -14.02 10.60
C ARG A 70 -8.00 -15.10 10.92
N ALA A 71 -8.35 -15.29 12.20
CA ALA A 71 -9.36 -16.25 12.62
C ALA A 71 -10.72 -15.91 11.98
N ARG A 72 -11.12 -14.64 12.01
CA ARG A 72 -12.35 -14.18 11.37
C ARG A 72 -12.36 -14.46 9.86
N LEU A 73 -11.28 -14.21 9.18
CA LEU A 73 -11.18 -14.49 7.75
C LEU A 73 -11.37 -15.98 7.43
N LEU A 74 -10.76 -16.88 8.22
CA LEU A 74 -10.93 -18.33 8.08
C LEU A 74 -12.37 -18.76 8.37
N GLU A 75 -13.02 -18.14 9.35
CA GLU A 75 -14.43 -18.37 9.67
C GLU A 75 -15.34 -17.90 8.50
N ASP A 76 -15.11 -16.68 7.99
CA ASP A 76 -15.87 -16.11 6.88
C ASP A 76 -15.71 -16.95 5.60
N GLU A 77 -14.51 -17.47 5.33
CA GLU A 77 -14.27 -18.38 4.19
C GLU A 77 -14.98 -19.73 4.37
N PHE A 78 -14.91 -20.32 5.55
CA PHE A 78 -15.61 -21.58 5.85
C PHE A 78 -17.12 -21.43 5.67
N VAL A 79 -17.70 -20.31 6.14
CA VAL A 79 -19.12 -20.01 5.97
C VAL A 79 -19.46 -19.80 4.49
N ALA A 80 -18.62 -19.09 3.74
CA ALA A 80 -18.82 -18.87 2.31
C ALA A 80 -18.79 -20.17 1.51
N ASP A 81 -17.90 -21.10 1.85
CA ASP A 81 -17.78 -22.43 1.20
C ASP A 81 -18.90 -23.42 1.58
N SER A 82 -19.58 -23.21 2.73
CA SER A 82 -20.67 -24.09 3.19
C SER A 82 -21.95 -24.00 2.36
N GLY A 83 -22.02 -23.10 1.36
CA GLY A 83 -23.10 -23.02 0.38
C GLY A 83 -24.40 -22.40 0.90
N GLU A 84 -24.38 -21.76 2.06
CA GLU A 84 -25.51 -20.96 2.53
C GLU A 84 -25.67 -19.72 1.64
N ARG A 85 -26.81 -19.59 0.98
CA ARG A 85 -27.16 -18.47 0.07
C ARG A 85 -27.07 -17.06 0.70
N SER A 86 -26.72 -16.95 1.97
CA SER A 86 -26.61 -15.73 2.76
C SER A 86 -25.16 -15.36 3.11
N ALA A 87 -24.16 -16.10 2.64
CA ALA A 87 -22.77 -15.78 2.92
C ALA A 87 -22.37 -14.47 2.23
N LEU A 88 -21.90 -13.51 3.01
CA LEU A 88 -21.31 -12.28 2.48
C LEU A 88 -20.04 -12.62 1.69
N PRO A 89 -19.74 -11.87 0.60
CA PRO A 89 -18.49 -12.05 -0.11
C PRO A 89 -17.29 -11.88 0.84
N LEU A 90 -16.25 -12.69 0.62
CA LEU A 90 -15.00 -12.58 1.38
C LEU A 90 -14.34 -11.21 1.13
N SER A 91 -14.11 -10.44 2.18
CA SER A 91 -13.41 -9.16 2.08
C SER A 91 -11.95 -9.32 2.49
N VAL A 92 -11.03 -8.94 1.60
CA VAL A 92 -9.58 -9.07 1.79
C VAL A 92 -8.92 -7.69 1.80
N ALA A 93 -8.29 -7.34 2.94
CA ALA A 93 -7.53 -6.11 3.07
C ALA A 93 -6.11 -6.30 2.52
N LEU A 94 -5.74 -5.52 1.50
CA LEU A 94 -4.42 -5.51 0.89
C LEU A 94 -3.75 -4.16 1.06
N ALA A 95 -2.51 -4.15 1.53
CA ALA A 95 -1.69 -2.94 1.59
C ALA A 95 -0.84 -2.82 0.32
N VAL A 96 -0.98 -1.71 -0.41
CA VAL A 96 -0.28 -1.49 -1.67
C VAL A 96 0.13 -0.03 -1.83
N ASN A 97 1.15 0.23 -2.63
CA ASN A 97 1.51 1.58 -3.03
C ASN A 97 0.63 2.07 -4.18
N ASN A 98 0.60 3.39 -4.37
CA ASN A 98 -0.23 4.03 -5.39
C ASN A 98 0.12 3.59 -6.82
N ASP A 99 1.41 3.42 -7.14
CA ASP A 99 1.84 3.04 -8.47
C ASP A 99 1.42 1.61 -8.84
N THR A 100 1.51 0.68 -7.88
CA THR A 100 0.99 -0.68 -8.03
C THR A 100 -0.51 -0.68 -8.32
N LEU A 101 -1.28 0.11 -7.55
CA LEU A 101 -2.73 0.21 -7.75
C LEU A 101 -3.08 0.86 -9.08
N ALA A 102 -2.38 1.95 -9.46
CA ALA A 102 -2.66 2.71 -10.68
C ALA A 102 -2.25 1.98 -11.98
N THR A 103 -1.46 0.91 -11.88
CA THR A 103 -0.92 0.25 -13.08
C THR A 103 -1.42 -1.17 -13.25
N TRP A 104 -0.94 -2.13 -12.51
CA TRP A 104 -1.07 -3.56 -12.85
C TRP A 104 -1.96 -4.37 -11.92
N LEU A 105 -2.18 -3.94 -10.68
CA LEU A 105 -2.86 -4.76 -9.67
C LEU A 105 -4.30 -5.07 -10.06
N LEU A 106 -5.10 -4.03 -10.29
CA LEU A 106 -6.52 -4.21 -10.62
C LEU A 106 -6.72 -4.93 -11.95
N PRO A 107 -6.06 -4.53 -13.06
CA PRO A 107 -6.17 -5.29 -14.32
C PRO A 107 -5.74 -6.75 -14.18
N GLY A 108 -4.71 -7.02 -13.36
CA GLY A 108 -4.19 -8.37 -13.17
C GLY A 108 -5.06 -9.27 -12.30
N LEU A 109 -5.92 -8.69 -11.46
CA LEU A 109 -6.76 -9.42 -10.51
C LEU A 109 -8.26 -9.43 -10.86
N ALA A 110 -8.72 -8.50 -11.70
CA ALA A 110 -10.16 -8.25 -11.88
C ALA A 110 -10.98 -9.51 -12.15
N GLN A 111 -10.57 -10.34 -13.12
CA GLN A 111 -11.32 -11.55 -13.46
C GLN A 111 -11.33 -12.55 -12.29
N PHE A 112 -10.17 -12.77 -11.65
CA PHE A 112 -10.08 -13.67 -10.50
C PHE A 112 -10.98 -13.22 -9.33
N LEU A 113 -11.01 -11.92 -9.03
CA LEU A 113 -11.83 -11.37 -7.95
C LEU A 113 -13.33 -11.55 -8.23
N ILE A 114 -13.74 -11.37 -9.50
CA ILE A 114 -15.11 -11.58 -9.94
C ILE A 114 -15.51 -13.06 -9.80
N ASP A 115 -14.67 -13.97 -10.30
CA ASP A 115 -14.96 -15.40 -10.31
C ASP A 115 -15.00 -16.00 -8.90
N GLU A 116 -14.10 -15.56 -8.01
CA GLU A 116 -14.00 -16.04 -6.63
C GLU A 116 -14.90 -15.24 -5.65
N HIS A 117 -15.65 -14.25 -6.12
CA HIS A 117 -16.51 -13.37 -5.31
C HIS A 117 -15.74 -12.73 -4.12
N ILE A 118 -14.55 -12.21 -4.39
CA ILE A 118 -13.71 -11.53 -3.40
C ILE A 118 -13.88 -10.02 -3.52
N LEU A 119 -14.13 -9.37 -2.37
CA LEU A 119 -14.07 -7.92 -2.23
C LEU A 119 -12.68 -7.49 -1.76
N LEU A 120 -12.14 -6.43 -2.35
CA LEU A 120 -10.88 -5.84 -1.92
C LEU A 120 -11.16 -4.63 -1.02
N ASP A 121 -10.45 -4.58 0.11
CA ASP A 121 -10.25 -3.40 0.93
C ASP A 121 -8.80 -2.93 0.72
N ILE A 122 -8.62 -1.87 -0.09
CA ILE A 122 -7.29 -1.40 -0.45
C ILE A 122 -6.82 -0.35 0.55
N LEU A 123 -5.75 -0.68 1.27
CA LEU A 123 -5.05 0.23 2.14
C LEU A 123 -3.87 0.83 1.39
N LEU A 124 -4.03 2.10 1.00
CA LEU A 124 -2.98 2.84 0.32
C LEU A 124 -2.03 3.44 1.34
N ASP A 125 -0.76 3.10 1.23
CA ASP A 125 0.30 3.78 1.95
C ASP A 125 1.57 3.81 1.09
N ASP A 126 2.56 4.59 1.53
CA ASP A 126 3.87 4.61 0.89
C ASP A 126 4.56 3.24 1.02
N GLN A 127 5.51 2.97 0.14
CA GLN A 127 6.22 1.69 0.06
C GLN A 127 6.78 1.23 1.40
N ASP A 128 7.26 2.17 2.23
CA ASP A 128 7.83 1.88 3.56
C ASP A 128 6.76 1.64 4.64
N HIS A 129 5.53 2.13 4.45
CA HIS A 129 4.44 2.01 5.41
C HIS A 129 3.56 0.78 5.19
N THR A 130 3.54 0.21 3.99
CA THR A 130 2.88 -1.08 3.69
C THR A 130 3.31 -2.15 4.70
N TYR A 131 4.61 -2.19 5.04
CA TYR A 131 5.16 -3.07 6.05
C TYR A 131 4.54 -2.83 7.44
N THR A 132 4.26 -1.58 7.80
CA THR A 132 3.61 -1.22 9.05
C THR A 132 2.16 -1.71 9.10
N LEU A 133 1.40 -1.58 8.02
CA LEU A 133 0.00 -2.06 7.93
C LEU A 133 -0.07 -3.58 8.11
N LEU A 134 0.84 -4.33 7.50
CA LEU A 134 0.97 -5.77 7.70
C LEU A 134 1.35 -6.11 9.15
N SER A 135 2.34 -5.40 9.72
CA SER A 135 2.80 -5.63 11.09
C SER A 135 1.75 -5.31 12.14
N GLN A 136 0.83 -4.39 11.85
CA GLN A 136 -0.33 -4.07 12.68
C GLN A 136 -1.52 -4.99 12.44
N GLY A 137 -1.45 -5.91 11.46
CA GLY A 137 -2.55 -6.79 11.08
C GLY A 137 -3.73 -6.05 10.46
N LEU A 138 -3.51 -4.83 9.94
CA LEU A 138 -4.51 -4.06 9.19
C LEU A 138 -4.70 -4.63 7.79
N ALA A 139 -3.62 -5.08 7.17
CA ALA A 139 -3.64 -5.81 5.91
C ALA A 139 -3.31 -7.30 6.12
N LEU A 140 -3.88 -8.14 5.27
CA LEU A 140 -3.63 -9.58 5.24
C LEU A 140 -2.42 -9.94 4.38
N ALA A 141 -2.19 -9.15 3.35
CA ALA A 141 -1.05 -9.25 2.48
C ALA A 141 -0.76 -7.87 1.86
N GLY A 142 0.36 -7.72 1.16
CA GLY A 142 0.66 -6.43 0.52
C GLY A 142 1.91 -6.44 -0.35
N VAL A 143 2.03 -5.36 -1.13
CA VAL A 143 3.19 -5.07 -1.98
C VAL A 143 4.08 -4.04 -1.31
N SER A 144 5.36 -4.34 -1.15
CA SER A 144 6.35 -3.48 -0.50
C SER A 144 7.69 -3.52 -1.24
N SER A 145 8.54 -2.52 -1.03
CA SER A 145 9.94 -2.53 -1.49
C SER A 145 10.90 -3.27 -0.53
N HIS A 146 10.44 -3.67 0.66
CA HIS A 146 11.28 -4.36 1.64
C HIS A 146 11.45 -5.85 1.32
N PRO A 147 12.70 -6.36 1.22
CA PRO A 147 12.95 -7.77 0.94
C PRO A 147 12.78 -8.69 2.15
N GLU A 148 12.73 -8.14 3.37
CA GLU A 148 12.75 -8.93 4.61
C GLU A 148 11.34 -9.29 5.07
N PRO A 149 11.06 -10.57 5.37
CA PRO A 149 9.75 -10.98 5.84
C PRO A 149 9.47 -10.52 7.28
N LEU A 150 8.25 -10.09 7.53
CA LEU A 150 7.73 -9.98 8.90
C LEU A 150 7.68 -11.34 9.57
N ARG A 151 7.74 -11.34 10.91
CA ARG A 151 7.61 -12.58 11.68
C ARG A 151 6.26 -13.25 11.39
N GLY A 152 6.32 -14.48 10.86
CA GLY A 152 5.13 -15.25 10.48
C GLY A 152 4.64 -15.00 9.04
N CYS A 153 5.28 -14.08 8.32
CA CYS A 153 5.05 -13.86 6.90
C CYS A 153 6.10 -14.59 6.05
N GLU A 154 5.79 -14.72 4.77
CA GLU A 154 6.68 -15.05 3.69
C GLU A 154 6.78 -13.88 2.73
N VAL A 155 7.84 -13.87 1.94
CA VAL A 155 8.12 -12.83 0.96
C VAL A 155 8.41 -13.49 -0.38
N GLN A 156 7.79 -12.98 -1.43
CA GLN A 156 8.05 -13.42 -2.80
C GLN A 156 8.44 -12.22 -3.66
N LEU A 157 9.53 -12.34 -4.42
CA LEU A 157 9.93 -11.33 -5.38
C LEU A 157 8.90 -11.24 -6.51
N LEU A 158 8.41 -10.03 -6.76
CA LEU A 158 7.50 -9.72 -7.86
C LEU A 158 8.22 -9.29 -9.13
N GLY A 159 9.33 -8.57 -9.00
CA GLY A 159 10.10 -7.93 -10.06
C GLY A 159 10.38 -6.47 -9.73
N ALA A 160 10.86 -5.70 -10.69
CA ALA A 160 11.13 -4.28 -10.53
C ALA A 160 10.20 -3.40 -11.38
N MET A 161 9.69 -2.32 -10.79
CA MET A 161 8.95 -1.28 -11.49
C MET A 161 9.92 -0.18 -11.91
N ARG A 162 10.06 0.01 -13.23
CA ARG A 162 10.94 1.04 -13.79
C ARG A 162 10.25 2.40 -13.81
N HIS A 163 10.97 3.40 -13.33
CA HIS A 163 10.56 4.80 -13.38
C HIS A 163 11.49 5.60 -14.29
N ARG A 164 10.94 6.61 -14.97
CA ARG A 164 11.66 7.56 -15.81
C ARG A 164 11.39 8.99 -15.37
N LEU A 165 12.39 9.84 -15.49
CA LEU A 165 12.27 11.26 -15.18
C LEU A 165 11.63 12.01 -16.34
N LEU A 166 10.35 12.31 -16.25
CA LEU A 166 9.53 12.81 -17.35
C LEU A 166 9.12 14.27 -17.16
N ALA A 167 8.93 14.96 -18.28
CA ALA A 167 8.32 16.30 -18.34
C ALA A 167 7.47 16.43 -19.60
N ALA A 168 6.55 17.42 -19.61
CA ALA A 168 5.92 17.85 -20.87
C ALA A 168 6.97 18.46 -21.80
N PRO A 169 6.85 18.30 -23.14
CA PRO A 169 7.81 18.87 -24.09
C PRO A 169 8.01 20.37 -23.96
N SER A 170 6.93 21.11 -23.69
CA SER A 170 7.00 22.56 -23.44
C SER A 170 7.77 22.91 -22.17
N PHE A 171 7.62 22.09 -21.13
CA PHE A 171 8.37 22.24 -19.88
C PHE A 171 9.86 21.93 -20.08
N ALA A 172 10.17 20.81 -20.77
CA ALA A 172 11.54 20.43 -21.10
C ALA A 172 12.24 21.52 -21.92
N LYS A 173 11.59 22.05 -22.96
CA LYS A 173 12.12 23.15 -23.76
C LYS A 173 12.39 24.42 -22.97
N LYS A 174 11.53 24.74 -21.99
CA LYS A 174 11.67 25.95 -21.16
C LYS A 174 12.78 25.82 -20.13
N TRP A 175 12.83 24.70 -19.41
CA TRP A 175 13.67 24.55 -18.22
C TRP A 175 14.97 23.77 -18.48
N PHE A 176 14.96 22.88 -19.47
CA PHE A 176 16.06 21.98 -19.81
C PHE A 176 16.45 22.03 -21.29
N PRO A 177 16.66 23.22 -21.90
CA PRO A 177 16.98 23.33 -23.33
C PRO A 177 18.27 22.62 -23.70
N ASP A 178 19.23 22.54 -22.77
CA ASP A 178 20.54 21.89 -22.95
C ASP A 178 20.61 20.53 -22.20
N GLY A 179 19.46 19.92 -21.91
CA GLY A 179 19.35 18.68 -21.13
C GLY A 179 19.29 18.90 -19.62
N LEU A 180 19.23 17.79 -18.90
CA LEU A 180 19.13 17.80 -17.43
C LEU A 180 20.45 18.25 -16.80
N GLN A 181 20.47 19.46 -16.25
CA GLN A 181 21.63 20.06 -15.60
C GLN A 181 21.29 20.51 -14.19
N ARG A 182 22.27 20.49 -13.28
CA ARG A 182 22.13 20.85 -11.88
C ARG A 182 21.46 22.21 -11.65
N GLU A 183 21.95 23.26 -12.33
CA GLU A 183 21.46 24.63 -12.13
C GLU A 183 20.03 24.80 -12.61
N ALA A 184 19.66 24.14 -13.72
CA ALA A 184 18.29 24.11 -14.21
C ALA A 184 17.37 23.35 -13.25
N ALA A 185 17.77 22.16 -12.78
CA ALA A 185 16.99 21.34 -11.86
C ALA A 185 16.78 22.02 -10.50
N ARG A 186 17.72 22.90 -10.07
CA ARG A 186 17.60 23.66 -8.82
C ARG A 186 16.46 24.68 -8.84
N VAL A 187 16.04 25.16 -9.99
CA VAL A 187 15.02 26.21 -10.12
C VAL A 187 13.73 25.71 -10.82
N ALA A 188 13.80 24.63 -11.56
CA ALA A 188 12.63 24.03 -12.19
C ALA A 188 11.72 23.37 -11.14
N PRO A 189 10.38 23.53 -11.21
CA PRO A 189 9.45 22.87 -10.30
C PRO A 189 9.49 21.35 -10.43
N LEU A 190 9.79 20.65 -9.33
CA LEU A 190 9.77 19.19 -9.24
C LEU A 190 8.39 18.72 -8.79
N MET A 191 7.89 17.63 -9.37
CA MET A 191 6.74 16.90 -8.85
C MET A 191 7.21 15.90 -7.80
N VAL A 192 6.57 15.89 -6.65
CA VAL A 192 6.84 14.98 -5.53
C VAL A 192 5.51 14.36 -5.10
N PHE A 193 5.49 13.06 -4.81
CA PHE A 193 4.25 12.39 -4.42
C PHE A 193 3.77 12.93 -3.07
N ASN A 194 4.57 12.80 -2.03
CA ASN A 194 4.29 13.37 -0.71
C ASN A 194 5.61 13.69 0.04
N ARG A 195 5.51 14.16 1.28
CA ARG A 195 6.70 14.58 2.06
C ARG A 195 7.58 13.42 2.58
N LYS A 196 7.14 12.18 2.44
CA LYS A 196 7.88 10.98 2.81
C LYS A 196 8.55 10.32 1.60
N ASP A 197 8.08 10.65 0.38
CA ASP A 197 8.61 10.13 -0.87
C ASP A 197 10.02 10.67 -1.10
N THR A 198 11.00 9.77 -1.21
CA THR A 198 12.40 10.11 -1.45
C THR A 198 12.85 9.82 -2.89
N LEU A 199 12.02 9.17 -3.72
CA LEU A 199 12.41 8.72 -5.05
C LEU A 199 12.99 9.84 -5.91
N GLN A 200 12.30 10.98 -5.98
CA GLN A 200 12.74 12.15 -6.73
C GLN A 200 14.02 12.75 -6.14
N SER A 201 14.06 12.89 -4.81
CA SER A 201 15.19 13.51 -4.10
C SER A 201 16.44 12.64 -4.16
N ASP A 202 16.30 11.31 -4.05
CA ASP A 202 17.42 10.37 -4.14
C ASP A 202 18.03 10.39 -5.55
N PHE A 203 17.17 10.45 -6.59
CA PHE A 203 17.63 10.62 -7.97
C PHE A 203 18.41 11.93 -8.15
N LEU A 204 17.84 13.07 -7.73
CA LEU A 204 18.49 14.37 -7.88
C LEU A 204 19.77 14.50 -7.03
N GLN A 205 19.79 13.91 -5.86
CA GLN A 205 20.99 13.88 -5.02
C GLN A 205 22.08 13.00 -5.66
N GLY A 206 21.72 11.82 -6.16
CA GLY A 206 22.69 10.89 -6.76
C GLY A 206 23.25 11.41 -8.08
N GLU A 207 22.41 11.95 -8.96
CA GLU A 207 22.80 12.33 -10.32
C GLU A 207 23.33 13.77 -10.42
N LEU A 208 22.80 14.69 -9.62
CA LEU A 208 23.10 16.11 -9.72
C LEU A 208 23.69 16.70 -8.43
N GLY A 209 23.78 15.93 -7.35
CA GLY A 209 24.25 16.43 -6.05
C GLY A 209 23.32 17.49 -5.45
N LEU A 210 22.03 17.48 -5.76
CA LEU A 210 21.03 18.42 -5.23
C LEU A 210 20.38 17.82 -3.97
N PRO A 211 20.63 18.42 -2.78
CA PRO A 211 20.02 17.90 -1.56
C PRO A 211 18.51 18.14 -1.51
N PRO A 212 17.76 17.30 -0.77
CA PRO A 212 16.33 17.49 -0.58
C PRO A 212 16.00 18.93 -0.10
N GLY A 213 14.95 19.53 -0.68
CA GLY A 213 14.49 20.88 -0.32
C GLY A 213 15.27 22.02 -0.96
N SER A 214 16.28 21.74 -1.83
CA SER A 214 17.04 22.78 -2.55
C SER A 214 16.39 23.25 -3.85
N TYR A 215 15.19 22.78 -4.16
CA TYR A 215 14.42 23.05 -5.38
C TYR A 215 12.94 23.25 -5.06
N PRO A 216 12.19 24.03 -5.88
CA PRO A 216 10.75 24.18 -5.72
C PRO A 216 10.02 22.87 -6.02
N SER A 217 8.98 22.55 -5.24
CA SER A 217 8.27 21.29 -5.38
C SER A 217 6.75 21.44 -5.30
N HIS A 218 6.03 20.72 -6.18
CA HIS A 218 4.61 20.45 -6.05
C HIS A 218 4.40 19.08 -5.40
N TYR A 219 3.45 18.97 -4.49
CA TYR A 219 3.10 17.72 -3.82
C TYR A 219 1.75 17.22 -4.31
N VAL A 220 1.74 16.09 -5.00
CA VAL A 220 0.52 15.49 -5.61
C VAL A 220 0.44 14.01 -5.22
N PRO A 221 -0.27 13.66 -4.13
CA PRO A 221 -0.26 12.32 -3.52
C PRO A 221 -1.26 11.35 -4.18
N ALA A 222 -1.29 11.32 -5.52
CA ALA A 222 -2.09 10.38 -6.30
C ALA A 222 -1.40 10.13 -7.64
N SER A 223 -1.10 8.89 -7.98
CA SER A 223 -0.25 8.52 -9.13
C SER A 223 -0.81 9.02 -10.47
N GLU A 224 -2.12 8.88 -10.70
CA GLU A 224 -2.75 9.38 -11.93
C GLU A 224 -2.73 10.91 -12.03
N ALA A 225 -3.04 11.60 -10.92
CA ALA A 225 -2.99 13.07 -10.87
C ALA A 225 -1.56 13.59 -11.00
N PHE A 226 -0.58 12.86 -10.49
CA PHE A 226 0.84 13.16 -10.63
C PHE A 226 1.26 13.16 -12.12
N LEU A 227 0.98 12.07 -12.85
CA LEU A 227 1.25 12.01 -14.29
C LEU A 227 0.49 13.09 -15.05
N HIS A 228 -0.78 13.35 -14.67
CA HIS A 228 -1.55 14.42 -15.31
C HIS A 228 -0.90 15.81 -15.11
N ALA A 229 -0.40 16.10 -13.91
CA ALA A 229 0.31 17.34 -13.62
C ALA A 229 1.62 17.47 -14.43
N VAL A 230 2.37 16.36 -14.59
CA VAL A 230 3.55 16.33 -15.48
C VAL A 230 3.15 16.66 -16.92
N ARG A 231 2.08 16.04 -17.45
CA ARG A 231 1.54 16.31 -18.80
C ARG A 231 1.12 17.77 -19.00
N LEU A 232 0.54 18.38 -17.98
CA LEU A 232 0.15 19.80 -18.02
C LEU A 232 1.34 20.76 -17.95
N GLY A 233 2.56 20.25 -17.72
CA GLY A 233 3.77 21.06 -17.61
C GLY A 233 3.88 21.84 -16.30
N LEU A 234 3.25 21.36 -15.20
CA LEU A 234 3.41 21.95 -13.88
C LEU A 234 4.79 21.68 -13.28
N GLY A 235 5.40 20.56 -13.65
CA GLY A 235 6.70 20.14 -13.16
C GLY A 235 7.23 18.93 -13.93
N TYR A 236 8.40 18.45 -13.52
CA TYR A 236 9.00 17.20 -13.97
C TYR A 236 9.08 16.22 -12.80
N GLY A 237 9.07 14.91 -13.06
CA GLY A 237 9.11 13.92 -11.98
C GLY A 237 9.26 12.48 -12.47
N MET A 238 9.52 11.58 -11.54
CA MET A 238 9.67 10.14 -11.81
C MET A 238 8.29 9.52 -12.00
N VAL A 239 8.08 8.85 -13.12
CA VAL A 239 6.80 8.21 -13.49
C VAL A 239 7.06 6.75 -13.89
N PRO A 240 6.23 5.78 -13.41
CA PRO A 240 6.35 4.39 -13.81
C PRO A 240 6.16 4.18 -15.33
N GLU A 241 6.99 3.36 -15.97
CA GLU A 241 6.84 3.03 -17.40
C GLU A 241 5.46 2.44 -17.71
N LEU A 242 4.93 1.62 -16.83
CA LEU A 242 3.61 1.01 -16.96
C LEU A 242 2.47 2.04 -17.00
N GLN A 243 2.70 3.26 -16.50
CA GLN A 243 1.66 4.29 -16.41
C GLN A 243 1.63 5.22 -17.62
N TYR A 244 2.79 5.57 -18.19
CA TYR A 244 2.83 6.49 -19.32
C TYR A 244 2.83 5.78 -20.69
N GLY A 245 3.11 4.48 -20.74
CA GLY A 245 3.05 3.69 -21.98
C GLY A 245 3.95 4.23 -23.08
N ASP A 246 3.38 4.50 -24.25
CA ASP A 246 4.08 4.97 -25.46
C ASP A 246 4.24 6.50 -25.56
N GLN A 247 3.94 7.25 -24.50
CA GLN A 247 3.89 8.72 -24.55
C GLN A 247 5.26 9.39 -24.77
N VAL A 248 6.36 8.71 -24.43
CA VAL A 248 7.71 9.19 -24.76
C VAL A 248 8.00 8.96 -26.25
N GLN A 249 7.64 7.79 -26.79
CA GLN A 249 7.84 7.45 -28.20
C GLN A 249 6.99 8.33 -29.14
N THR A 250 5.78 8.68 -28.70
CA THR A 250 4.86 9.56 -29.45
C THR A 250 5.18 11.05 -29.28
N GLY A 251 6.14 11.40 -28.42
CA GLY A 251 6.53 12.79 -28.15
C GLY A 251 5.53 13.57 -27.27
N ALA A 252 4.55 12.90 -26.64
CA ALA A 252 3.63 13.50 -25.66
C ALA A 252 4.32 13.82 -24.35
N LEU A 253 5.38 13.08 -24.00
CA LEU A 253 6.28 13.32 -22.87
C LEU A 253 7.73 13.27 -23.34
N THR A 254 8.60 13.96 -22.60
CA THR A 254 10.05 13.97 -22.81
C THR A 254 10.72 13.28 -21.63
N ASP A 255 11.56 12.28 -21.89
CA ASP A 255 12.45 11.69 -20.90
C ASP A 255 13.68 12.59 -20.75
N LEU A 256 13.88 13.14 -19.56
CA LEU A 256 14.97 14.07 -19.25
C LEU A 256 16.29 13.36 -18.94
N ALA A 257 16.25 12.05 -18.68
CA ALA A 257 17.42 11.24 -18.33
C ALA A 257 17.30 9.80 -18.89
N PRO A 258 17.29 9.61 -20.22
CA PRO A 258 16.97 8.33 -20.86
C PRO A 258 17.92 7.20 -20.48
N ASP A 259 19.19 7.51 -20.18
CA ASP A 259 20.21 6.52 -19.81
C ASP A 259 20.21 6.18 -18.31
N LYS A 260 19.31 6.81 -17.52
CA LYS A 260 19.27 6.72 -16.05
C LYS A 260 17.87 6.37 -15.51
N PRO A 261 17.33 5.20 -15.88
CA PRO A 261 16.08 4.72 -15.27
C PRO A 261 16.30 4.39 -13.80
N THR A 262 15.25 4.47 -13.01
CA THR A 262 15.26 4.02 -11.62
C THR A 262 14.32 2.83 -11.46
N ASP A 263 14.86 1.71 -11.02
CA ASP A 263 14.14 0.44 -10.84
C ASP A 263 13.84 0.22 -9.37
N ILE A 264 12.57 0.15 -9.01
CA ILE A 264 12.10 -0.14 -7.65
C ILE A 264 11.70 -1.60 -7.57
N THR A 265 12.46 -2.40 -6.83
CA THR A 265 12.16 -3.82 -6.61
C THR A 265 10.95 -3.95 -5.68
N LEU A 266 9.98 -4.77 -6.09
CA LEU A 266 8.74 -5.01 -5.37
C LEU A 266 8.65 -6.46 -4.90
N TYR A 267 8.10 -6.64 -3.71
CA TYR A 267 7.91 -7.92 -3.06
C TYR A 267 6.47 -8.07 -2.61
N TRP A 268 5.93 -9.29 -2.73
CA TRP A 268 4.67 -9.70 -2.13
C TRP A 268 4.93 -10.25 -0.74
N HIS A 269 4.27 -9.67 0.25
CA HIS A 269 4.27 -10.13 1.63
C HIS A 269 2.93 -10.75 1.95
N SER A 270 2.93 -11.99 2.44
CA SER A 270 1.73 -12.68 2.88
C SER A 270 2.01 -13.51 4.11
N TRP A 271 0.98 -13.87 4.86
CA TRP A 271 1.14 -14.76 5.99
C TRP A 271 1.44 -16.18 5.49
N ARG A 272 2.32 -16.93 6.18
CA ARG A 272 2.66 -18.32 5.84
C ARG A 272 1.47 -19.26 5.93
N VAL A 273 0.59 -19.03 6.92
CA VAL A 273 -0.64 -19.81 7.09
C VAL A 273 -1.77 -18.99 6.47
N GLN A 274 -2.23 -19.42 5.33
CA GLN A 274 -3.31 -18.83 4.57
C GLN A 274 -4.42 -19.85 4.38
N SER A 275 -5.60 -19.39 4.04
CA SER A 275 -6.65 -20.23 3.52
C SER A 275 -6.38 -20.58 2.05
N PRO A 276 -6.96 -21.65 1.50
CA PRO A 276 -6.80 -22.01 0.10
C PRO A 276 -7.16 -20.87 -0.87
N LYS A 277 -8.17 -20.06 -0.54
CA LYS A 277 -8.60 -18.92 -1.35
C LYS A 277 -7.57 -17.78 -1.34
N LEU A 278 -6.97 -17.51 -0.19
CA LEU A 278 -5.88 -16.53 -0.09
C LEU A 278 -4.59 -17.00 -0.76
N GLU A 279 -4.28 -18.29 -0.71
CA GLU A 279 -3.14 -18.86 -1.45
C GLU A 279 -3.33 -18.68 -2.96
N ARG A 280 -4.55 -18.92 -3.48
CA ARG A 280 -4.87 -18.66 -4.90
C ARG A 280 -4.77 -17.16 -5.24
N LEU A 281 -5.26 -16.27 -4.36
CA LEU A 281 -5.11 -14.83 -4.54
C LEU A 281 -3.64 -14.43 -4.59
N SER A 282 -2.83 -14.91 -3.65
CA SER A 282 -1.37 -14.65 -3.61
C SER A 282 -0.69 -15.13 -4.91
N ALA A 283 -1.01 -16.34 -5.36
CA ALA A 283 -0.48 -16.87 -6.62
C ALA A 283 -0.87 -16.01 -7.82
N GLN A 284 -2.12 -15.52 -7.87
CA GLN A 284 -2.60 -14.66 -8.94
C GLN A 284 -1.91 -13.27 -8.91
N VAL A 285 -1.70 -12.67 -7.73
CA VAL A 285 -0.93 -11.41 -7.58
C VAL A 285 0.48 -11.59 -8.13
N VAL A 286 1.19 -12.64 -7.70
CA VAL A 286 2.55 -12.93 -8.15
C VAL A 286 2.60 -13.16 -9.67
N ALA A 287 1.66 -13.93 -10.21
CA ALA A 287 1.59 -14.17 -11.65
C ALA A 287 1.29 -12.89 -12.45
N ALA A 288 0.38 -12.03 -11.97
CA ALA A 288 0.06 -10.76 -12.61
C ALA A 288 1.27 -9.81 -12.61
N ALA A 289 1.95 -9.67 -11.47
CA ALA A 289 3.13 -8.84 -11.34
C ALA A 289 4.26 -9.28 -12.29
N ARG A 290 4.56 -10.58 -12.31
CA ARG A 290 5.66 -11.13 -13.13
C ARG A 290 5.46 -11.00 -14.64
N ARG A 291 4.23 -10.79 -15.10
CA ARG A 291 3.94 -10.54 -16.53
C ARG A 291 4.34 -9.14 -16.98
N VAL A 292 4.39 -8.17 -16.09
CA VAL A 292 4.53 -6.74 -16.42
C VAL A 292 5.74 -6.06 -15.79
N LEU A 293 6.21 -6.55 -14.64
CA LEU A 293 7.40 -6.04 -13.96
C LEU A 293 8.67 -6.64 -14.57
N LEU A 294 9.75 -5.87 -14.51
CA LEU A 294 11.07 -6.33 -14.93
C LEU A 294 11.52 -7.48 -14.05
N GLN A 295 11.86 -8.61 -14.65
CA GLN A 295 12.36 -9.76 -13.91
C GLN A 295 13.89 -9.70 -13.80
N PRO A 296 14.49 -10.14 -12.68
CA PRO A 296 15.94 -10.27 -12.59
C PRO A 296 16.45 -11.23 -13.65
N ALA A 297 17.62 -10.89 -14.20
CA ALA A 297 18.29 -11.71 -15.22
C ALA A 297 18.80 -13.05 -14.62
#